data_12a8d4e3959ede2878766d8e60b3b6b7
#
_entry.id   12a8d4e3959ede2878766d8e60b3b6b7
#
_cell.length_a   1.000
_cell.length_b   1.000
_cell.length_c   1.000
_cell.angle_alpha   90.00
_cell.angle_beta   90.00
_cell.angle_gamma   90.00
#
_symmetry.space_group_name_H-M   'P 1'
#
loop_
_entity.id
_entity.type
_entity.pdbx_description
1 polymer ?
#
loop_
_entity_poly.entity_id
_entity_poly.type
_entity_poly.pdbx_seq_one_letter_code
_entity_poly.pdbx_strand_id
1 'polypeptide(L)'
;LLLVAAVAIFEKGLRAGVLSDRRQVASLTIFWGVMWGILLYEDYRLAVCSTAVAAIVALGLFSSVHQFIAAAGLDVILFLLGTFLVAGYLEENLFFEHLASQIIRHVGRKPGTLMGVLMLSAMIASAIVGEVAAILFVGGAMLHISQRYRLKPIPFLIMLVFATNIGSAASPFGPVGVTIALKAHLTSLEFFRWATPIALAVLGLVFAICRWWFAWDWAALVLAVSQEDFASSVPDPSRQRSQAPGWILISVMTALFVFHGQVEQMLGLAENVVLLGAALGAGAVALLLSGSQVKAVIRHRVDWATLAFFLALFLVIGALEATGVTAVIARQLMRGTGGHPAELVLAVGWFTGLLSAFLANILAVAAFIPIVADLKAHGAVCPPAVYWLMLFGATFMGNMTSIGSTCNIIACGMADKRGHGTIYFRSWLKIGLIISLSSMLLATILLAIQTNWLRGG
;
A
#
# COMPACT_ATOMS: atom_id res chain seq x y z
N LEU A 1 -17.93 -13.25 13.71
CA LEU A 1 -17.31 -13.25 15.06
C LEU A 1 -16.63 -11.91 15.36
N LEU A 2 -15.79 -11.38 14.49
CA LEU A 2 -15.15 -10.06 14.65
C LEU A 2 -16.18 -8.91 14.68
N LEU A 3 -17.26 -9.01 13.91
CA LEU A 3 -18.38 -8.07 13.96
C LEU A 3 -19.06 -8.05 15.31
N VAL A 4 -19.41 -9.23 15.78
CA VAL A 4 -20.07 -9.40 17.08
C VAL A 4 -19.15 -8.91 18.20
N ALA A 5 -17.84 -9.16 18.08
CA ALA A 5 -16.85 -8.62 19.01
C ALA A 5 -16.72 -7.09 18.93
N ALA A 6 -16.67 -6.51 17.73
CA ALA A 6 -16.62 -5.06 17.54
C ALA A 6 -17.89 -4.36 18.02
N VAL A 7 -19.08 -4.92 17.72
CA VAL A 7 -20.37 -4.43 18.23
C VAL A 7 -20.47 -4.60 19.74
N ALA A 8 -20.00 -5.72 20.30
CA ALA A 8 -19.98 -5.95 21.75
C ALA A 8 -18.99 -5.04 22.48
N ILE A 9 -17.83 -4.74 21.88
CA ILE A 9 -16.87 -3.75 22.41
C ILE A 9 -17.49 -2.34 22.33
N PHE A 10 -18.20 -2.04 21.25
CA PHE A 10 -18.93 -0.79 21.05
C PHE A 10 -20.06 -0.62 22.05
N GLU A 11 -20.93 -1.64 22.26
CA GLU A 11 -21.98 -1.62 23.29
C GLU A 11 -21.40 -1.55 24.72
N LYS A 12 -20.32 -2.28 25.00
CA LYS A 12 -19.62 -2.15 26.29
C LYS A 12 -19.00 -0.77 26.47
N GLY A 13 -18.43 -0.17 25.43
CA GLY A 13 -17.86 1.18 25.47
C GLY A 13 -18.93 2.25 25.72
N LEU A 14 -20.09 2.13 25.09
CA LEU A 14 -21.27 2.97 25.34
C LEU A 14 -21.82 2.80 26.78
N ARG A 15 -21.95 1.56 27.27
CA ARG A 15 -22.41 1.25 28.62
C ARG A 15 -21.40 1.63 29.71
N ALA A 16 -20.09 1.65 29.37
CA ALA A 16 -19.01 2.02 30.29
C ALA A 16 -18.73 3.54 30.36
N GLY A 17 -19.50 4.38 29.64
CA GLY A 17 -19.29 5.82 29.60
C GLY A 17 -17.98 6.24 28.92
N VAL A 18 -17.41 5.39 28.09
CA VAL A 18 -16.14 5.64 27.38
C VAL A 18 -16.34 6.69 26.28
N LEU A 19 -17.52 6.70 25.63
CA LEU A 19 -17.95 7.72 24.66
C LEU A 19 -19.01 8.58 25.36
N SER A 20 -18.70 9.84 25.59
CA SER A 20 -19.53 10.76 26.35
C SER A 20 -20.39 11.69 25.47
N ASP A 21 -20.05 11.80 24.16
CA ASP A 21 -20.68 12.75 23.24
C ASP A 21 -21.41 12.03 22.09
N ARG A 22 -22.62 12.51 21.76
CA ARG A 22 -23.41 12.02 20.62
C ARG A 22 -22.63 12.16 19.29
N ARG A 23 -21.78 13.17 19.16
CA ARG A 23 -20.92 13.38 17.97
C ARG A 23 -19.88 12.27 17.82
N GLN A 24 -19.31 11.80 18.94
CA GLN A 24 -18.37 10.65 18.95
C GLN A 24 -19.07 9.37 18.49
N VAL A 25 -20.26 9.11 19.02
CA VAL A 25 -21.05 7.94 18.63
C VAL A 25 -21.41 8.00 17.15
N ALA A 26 -21.87 9.15 16.65
CA ALA A 26 -22.23 9.32 15.25
C ALA A 26 -21.02 9.10 14.30
N SER A 27 -19.89 9.75 14.59
CA SER A 27 -18.70 9.62 13.74
C SER A 27 -18.14 8.18 13.73
N LEU A 28 -18.13 7.51 14.88
CA LEU A 28 -17.69 6.11 14.98
C LEU A 28 -18.65 5.15 14.27
N THR A 29 -19.97 5.40 14.37
CA THR A 29 -20.99 4.61 13.66
C THR A 29 -20.85 4.77 12.15
N ILE A 30 -20.65 6.00 11.65
CA ILE A 30 -20.41 6.27 10.23
C ILE A 30 -19.13 5.57 9.78
N PHE A 31 -18.04 5.67 10.53
CA PHE A 31 -16.78 5.01 10.21
C PHE A 31 -16.96 3.48 10.08
N TRP A 32 -17.60 2.84 11.04
CA TRP A 32 -17.91 1.41 10.95
C TRP A 32 -18.84 1.07 9.80
N GLY A 33 -19.82 1.93 9.53
CA GLY A 33 -20.70 1.80 8.35
C GLY A 33 -19.90 1.83 7.04
N VAL A 34 -18.91 2.74 6.94
CA VAL A 34 -17.97 2.80 5.79
C VAL A 34 -17.14 1.54 5.70
N MET A 35 -16.55 1.08 6.82
CA MET A 35 -15.74 -0.14 6.84
C MET A 35 -16.52 -1.36 6.35
N TRP A 36 -17.77 -1.52 6.82
CA TRP A 36 -18.65 -2.60 6.39
C TRP A 36 -19.12 -2.42 4.95
N GLY A 37 -19.46 -1.20 4.58
CA GLY A 37 -19.89 -0.87 3.22
C GLY A 37 -18.80 -1.21 2.20
N ILE A 38 -17.54 -0.89 2.48
CA ILE A 38 -16.40 -1.24 1.61
C ILE A 38 -16.16 -2.75 1.59
N LEU A 39 -16.22 -3.42 2.75
CA LEU A 39 -15.99 -4.86 2.84
C LEU A 39 -17.04 -5.68 2.09
N LEU A 40 -18.29 -5.26 2.12
CA LEU A 40 -19.41 -5.97 1.50
C LEU A 40 -19.66 -5.56 0.04
N TYR A 41 -19.33 -4.31 -0.31
CA TYR A 41 -19.63 -3.69 -1.59
C TYR A 41 -18.41 -2.92 -2.12
N GLU A 42 -17.33 -3.64 -2.42
CA GLU A 42 -16.05 -3.04 -2.81
C GLU A 42 -16.13 -2.18 -4.07
N ASP A 43 -16.91 -2.60 -5.07
CA ASP A 43 -17.12 -1.83 -6.31
C ASP A 43 -17.78 -0.47 -6.04
N TYR A 44 -18.49 -0.32 -4.92
CA TYR A 44 -19.16 0.91 -4.51
C TYR A 44 -18.39 1.71 -3.46
N ARG A 45 -17.12 1.39 -3.20
CA ARG A 45 -16.30 2.04 -2.15
C ARG A 45 -16.35 3.57 -2.18
N LEU A 46 -16.31 4.19 -3.37
CA LEU A 46 -16.40 5.64 -3.53
C LEU A 46 -17.82 6.14 -3.13
N ALA A 47 -18.87 5.47 -3.58
CA ALA A 47 -20.24 5.85 -3.24
C ALA A 47 -20.52 5.74 -1.73
N VAL A 48 -20.01 4.67 -1.09
CA VAL A 48 -20.10 4.46 0.37
C VAL A 48 -19.41 5.60 1.12
N CYS A 49 -18.17 5.93 0.77
CA CYS A 49 -17.46 7.03 1.41
C CYS A 49 -18.11 8.39 1.15
N SER A 50 -18.57 8.65 -0.08
CA SER A 50 -19.24 9.91 -0.43
C SER A 50 -20.56 10.10 0.35
N THR A 51 -21.34 9.02 0.52
CA THR A 51 -22.56 9.04 1.34
C THR A 51 -22.22 9.31 2.82
N ALA A 52 -21.15 8.72 3.32
CA ALA A 52 -20.67 8.98 4.67
C ALA A 52 -20.22 10.43 4.86
N VAL A 53 -19.51 11.01 3.89
CA VAL A 53 -19.13 12.43 3.92
C VAL A 53 -20.37 13.34 3.93
N ALA A 54 -21.40 13.05 3.12
CA ALA A 54 -22.66 13.79 3.15
C ALA A 54 -23.33 13.70 4.52
N ALA A 55 -23.36 12.53 5.15
CA ALA A 55 -23.89 12.35 6.51
C ALA A 55 -23.08 13.13 7.56
N ILE A 56 -21.74 13.12 7.47
CA ILE A 56 -20.82 13.87 8.35
C ILE A 56 -21.10 15.36 8.28
N VAL A 57 -21.29 15.90 7.07
CA VAL A 57 -21.62 17.33 6.86
C VAL A 57 -23.01 17.65 7.39
N ALA A 58 -24.01 16.81 7.09
CA ALA A 58 -25.39 17.00 7.55
C ALA A 58 -25.53 16.98 9.08
N LEU A 59 -24.71 16.15 9.75
CA LEU A 59 -24.68 16.06 11.22
C LEU A 59 -23.77 17.11 11.88
N GLY A 60 -23.09 17.97 11.09
CA GLY A 60 -22.22 19.03 11.59
C GLY A 60 -21.04 18.50 12.41
N LEU A 61 -20.45 17.38 12.01
CA LEU A 61 -19.35 16.76 12.76
C LEU A 61 -18.03 17.55 12.66
N PHE A 62 -17.85 18.38 11.62
CA PHE A 62 -16.82 19.40 11.56
C PHE A 62 -17.32 20.74 12.12
N SER A 63 -16.48 21.44 12.86
CA SER A 63 -16.82 22.74 13.46
C SER A 63 -16.73 23.90 12.45
N SER A 64 -15.98 23.73 11.36
CA SER A 64 -15.79 24.76 10.33
C SER A 64 -15.39 24.15 8.99
N VAL A 65 -15.62 24.92 7.90
CA VAL A 65 -15.14 24.55 6.56
C VAL A 65 -13.62 24.43 6.50
N HIS A 66 -12.90 25.24 7.27
CA HIS A 66 -11.43 25.15 7.35
C HIS A 66 -10.99 23.79 7.91
N GLN A 67 -11.60 23.32 8.99
CA GLN A 67 -11.33 22.01 9.57
C GLN A 67 -11.68 20.87 8.57
N PHE A 68 -12.78 21.00 7.83
CA PHE A 68 -13.17 20.06 6.78
C PHE A 68 -12.09 19.98 5.68
N ILE A 69 -11.62 21.15 5.18
CA ILE A 69 -10.58 21.19 4.14
C ILE A 69 -9.25 20.63 4.67
N ALA A 70 -8.86 20.95 5.90
CA ALA A 70 -7.65 20.44 6.52
C ALA A 70 -7.67 18.91 6.66
N ALA A 71 -8.84 18.32 6.94
CA ALA A 71 -9.02 16.89 7.05
C ALA A 71 -8.97 16.15 5.71
N ALA A 72 -9.08 16.85 4.58
CA ALA A 72 -9.15 16.24 3.24
C ALA A 72 -7.83 15.58 2.77
N GLY A 73 -6.70 15.82 3.45
CA GLY A 73 -5.39 15.25 3.09
C GLY A 73 -4.94 15.63 1.69
N LEU A 74 -5.15 16.89 1.28
CA LEU A 74 -4.86 17.38 -0.08
C LEU A 74 -3.39 17.23 -0.46
N ASP A 75 -2.47 17.28 0.49
CA ASP A 75 -1.05 16.98 0.33
C ASP A 75 -0.81 15.58 -0.25
N VAL A 76 -1.44 14.57 0.31
CA VAL A 76 -1.38 13.18 -0.18
C VAL A 76 -2.06 13.05 -1.53
N ILE A 77 -3.24 13.63 -1.72
CA ILE A 77 -4.02 13.54 -2.96
C ILE A 77 -3.25 14.15 -4.14
N LEU A 78 -2.65 15.33 -3.96
CA LEU A 78 -1.87 16.00 -5.00
C LEU A 78 -0.57 15.24 -5.32
N PHE A 79 0.10 14.70 -4.31
CA PHE A 79 1.25 13.83 -4.52
C PHE A 79 0.88 12.60 -5.36
N LEU A 80 -0.20 11.91 -5.00
CA LEU A 80 -0.70 10.75 -5.74
C LEU A 80 -1.13 11.11 -7.16
N LEU A 81 -1.74 12.27 -7.37
CA LEU A 81 -2.08 12.74 -8.71
C LEU A 81 -0.83 12.87 -9.58
N GLY A 82 0.23 13.52 -9.06
CA GLY A 82 1.50 13.64 -9.77
C GLY A 82 2.12 12.29 -10.13
N THR A 83 2.17 11.37 -9.19
CA THR A 83 2.72 10.02 -9.43
C THR A 83 1.86 9.19 -10.37
N PHE A 84 0.53 9.30 -10.32
CA PHE A 84 -0.37 8.62 -11.26
C PHE A 84 -0.22 9.13 -12.70
N LEU A 85 0.04 10.43 -12.90
CA LEU A 85 0.34 10.97 -14.22
C LEU A 85 1.63 10.39 -14.79
N VAL A 86 2.67 10.26 -13.99
CA VAL A 86 3.93 9.60 -14.38
C VAL A 86 3.70 8.13 -14.69
N ALA A 87 3.02 7.40 -13.80
CA ALA A 87 2.68 5.99 -14.01
C ALA A 87 1.88 5.79 -15.30
N GLY A 88 0.89 6.65 -15.55
CA GLY A 88 0.07 6.62 -16.75
C GLY A 88 0.85 6.86 -18.05
N TYR A 89 1.83 7.78 -18.02
CA TYR A 89 2.75 7.98 -19.13
C TYR A 89 3.60 6.74 -19.43
N LEU A 90 4.16 6.14 -18.39
CA LEU A 90 5.00 4.95 -18.51
C LEU A 90 4.20 3.76 -19.05
N GLU A 91 2.98 3.60 -18.56
CA GLU A 91 2.04 2.58 -19.00
C GLU A 91 1.67 2.75 -20.48
N GLU A 92 1.33 3.96 -20.92
CA GLU A 92 0.98 4.22 -22.30
C GLU A 92 2.15 3.99 -23.27
N ASN A 93 3.39 4.09 -22.77
CA ASN A 93 4.60 3.80 -23.53
C ASN A 93 5.12 2.37 -23.38
N LEU A 94 4.33 1.45 -22.77
CA LEU A 94 4.69 0.04 -22.57
C LEU A 94 6.04 -0.15 -21.85
N PHE A 95 6.38 0.80 -20.96
CA PHE A 95 7.66 0.80 -20.24
C PHE A 95 7.85 -0.45 -19.39
N PHE A 96 6.80 -0.84 -18.67
CA PHE A 96 6.87 -1.98 -17.76
C PHE A 96 6.88 -3.31 -18.49
N GLU A 97 6.15 -3.42 -19.61
CA GLU A 97 6.17 -4.59 -20.49
C GLU A 97 7.57 -4.77 -21.10
N HIS A 98 8.20 -3.66 -21.50
CA HIS A 98 9.58 -3.69 -21.96
C HIS A 98 10.53 -4.18 -20.87
N LEU A 99 10.43 -3.63 -19.66
CA LEU A 99 11.23 -4.05 -18.51
C LEU A 99 11.04 -5.53 -18.19
N ALA A 100 9.80 -6.01 -18.12
CA ALA A 100 9.49 -7.41 -17.87
C ALA A 100 10.07 -8.32 -18.96
N SER A 101 9.95 -7.94 -20.24
CA SER A 101 10.52 -8.73 -21.36
C SER A 101 12.03 -8.80 -21.30
N GLN A 102 12.71 -7.71 -20.96
CA GLN A 102 14.17 -7.70 -20.78
C GLN A 102 14.61 -8.63 -19.64
N ILE A 103 13.93 -8.58 -18.51
CA ILE A 103 14.20 -9.46 -17.38
C ILE A 103 14.08 -10.93 -17.80
N ILE A 104 12.99 -11.31 -18.45
CA ILE A 104 12.74 -12.69 -18.87
C ILE A 104 13.82 -13.16 -19.85
N ARG A 105 14.21 -12.33 -20.81
CA ARG A 105 15.26 -12.66 -21.79
C ARG A 105 16.63 -12.89 -21.16
N HIS A 106 17.00 -12.08 -20.16
CA HIS A 106 18.32 -12.19 -19.54
C HIS A 106 18.40 -13.29 -18.47
N VAL A 107 17.30 -13.57 -17.76
CA VAL A 107 17.28 -14.42 -16.57
C VAL A 107 16.48 -15.71 -16.78
N GLY A 108 15.77 -15.83 -17.89
CA GLY A 108 14.73 -16.84 -18.14
C GLY A 108 15.15 -18.31 -18.05
N ARG A 109 16.45 -18.63 -18.07
CA ARG A 109 16.94 -20.03 -18.07
C ARG A 109 17.01 -20.68 -16.67
N LYS A 110 16.83 -19.93 -15.59
CA LYS A 110 16.88 -20.44 -14.21
C LYS A 110 15.56 -20.10 -13.50
N PRO A 111 14.67 -21.06 -13.22
CA PRO A 111 13.33 -20.80 -12.70
C PRO A 111 13.37 -20.05 -11.35
N GLY A 112 14.31 -20.38 -10.47
CA GLY A 112 14.48 -19.69 -9.19
C GLY A 112 14.88 -18.23 -9.37
N THR A 113 15.82 -17.96 -10.25
CA THR A 113 16.29 -16.60 -10.55
C THR A 113 15.20 -15.83 -11.29
N LEU A 114 14.46 -16.45 -12.22
CA LEU A 114 13.36 -15.83 -12.94
C LEU A 114 12.27 -15.33 -11.97
N MET A 115 11.75 -16.21 -11.11
CA MET A 115 10.73 -15.82 -10.14
C MET A 115 11.25 -14.82 -9.10
N GLY A 116 12.47 -15.01 -8.62
CA GLY A 116 13.09 -14.06 -7.68
C GLY A 116 13.23 -12.67 -8.28
N VAL A 117 13.67 -12.56 -9.54
CA VAL A 117 13.80 -11.28 -10.24
C VAL A 117 12.42 -10.69 -10.57
N LEU A 118 11.42 -11.50 -10.95
CA LEU A 118 10.05 -11.01 -11.16
C LEU A 118 9.43 -10.48 -9.86
N MET A 119 9.60 -11.17 -8.74
CA MET A 119 9.16 -10.69 -7.43
C MET A 119 9.89 -9.42 -7.01
N LEU A 120 11.21 -9.35 -7.20
CA LEU A 120 11.98 -8.14 -6.92
C LEU A 120 11.54 -6.97 -7.82
N SER A 121 11.26 -7.24 -9.09
CA SER A 121 10.74 -6.23 -10.02
C SER A 121 9.34 -5.75 -9.64
N ALA A 122 8.47 -6.67 -9.18
CA ALA A 122 7.17 -6.32 -8.65
C ALA A 122 7.28 -5.44 -7.40
N MET A 123 8.19 -5.78 -6.49
CA MET A 123 8.51 -4.98 -5.31
C MET A 123 9.01 -3.59 -5.68
N ILE A 124 10.00 -3.48 -6.59
CA ILE A 124 10.56 -2.20 -7.03
C ILE A 124 9.52 -1.35 -7.77
N ALA A 125 8.76 -1.96 -8.69
CA ALA A 125 7.69 -1.25 -9.40
C ALA A 125 6.64 -0.73 -8.40
N SER A 126 6.24 -1.54 -7.43
CA SER A 126 5.31 -1.12 -6.39
C SER A 126 5.86 0.02 -5.53
N ALA A 127 7.16 -0.03 -5.20
CA ALA A 127 7.83 1.01 -4.45
C ALA A 127 7.88 2.37 -5.18
N ILE A 128 7.85 2.38 -6.51
CA ILE A 128 7.97 3.61 -7.33
C ILE A 128 6.61 4.12 -7.78
N VAL A 129 5.74 3.25 -8.30
CA VAL A 129 4.48 3.63 -8.96
C VAL A 129 3.23 3.13 -8.24
N GLY A 130 3.39 2.34 -7.19
CA GLY A 130 2.30 1.79 -6.40
C GLY A 130 1.90 0.35 -6.78
N GLU A 131 1.18 -0.29 -5.88
CA GLU A 131 0.88 -1.73 -5.93
C GLU A 131 -0.03 -2.13 -7.09
N VAL A 132 -0.98 -1.28 -7.47
CA VAL A 132 -1.95 -1.55 -8.55
C VAL A 132 -1.25 -1.62 -9.90
N ALA A 133 -0.45 -0.61 -10.23
CA ALA A 133 0.32 -0.59 -11.47
C ALA A 133 1.30 -1.77 -11.52
N ALA A 134 2.04 -2.01 -10.44
CA ALA A 134 3.01 -3.09 -10.37
C ALA A 134 2.40 -4.46 -10.69
N ILE A 135 1.25 -4.81 -10.09
CA ILE A 135 0.62 -6.11 -10.33
C ILE A 135 0.03 -6.24 -11.73
N LEU A 136 -0.52 -5.17 -12.29
CA LEU A 136 -1.02 -5.18 -13.67
C LEU A 136 0.09 -5.51 -14.67
N PHE A 137 1.29 -4.96 -14.50
CA PHE A 137 2.42 -5.15 -15.41
C PHE A 137 3.12 -6.49 -15.19
N VAL A 138 3.63 -6.73 -13.99
CA VAL A 138 4.41 -7.96 -13.73
C VAL A 138 3.48 -9.18 -13.73
N GLY A 139 2.26 -9.05 -13.22
CA GLY A 139 1.23 -10.07 -13.30
C GLY A 139 0.78 -10.34 -14.74
N GLY A 140 0.63 -9.28 -15.55
CA GLY A 140 0.34 -9.41 -16.99
C GLY A 140 1.40 -10.18 -17.75
N ALA A 141 2.69 -9.89 -17.48
CA ALA A 141 3.82 -10.63 -18.05
C ALA A 141 3.79 -12.12 -17.62
N MET A 142 3.53 -12.38 -16.34
CA MET A 142 3.42 -13.77 -15.83
C MET A 142 2.26 -14.53 -16.44
N LEU A 143 1.10 -13.88 -16.64
CA LEU A 143 -0.04 -14.50 -17.33
C LEU A 143 0.31 -14.86 -18.78
N HIS A 144 1.02 -14.00 -19.49
CA HIS A 144 1.47 -14.28 -20.86
C HIS A 144 2.41 -15.50 -20.89
N ILE A 145 3.38 -15.57 -19.97
CA ILE A 145 4.27 -16.74 -19.82
C ILE A 145 3.45 -17.99 -19.52
N SER A 146 2.51 -17.91 -18.58
CA SER A 146 1.69 -19.05 -18.17
C SER A 146 0.84 -19.60 -19.33
N GLN A 147 0.26 -18.73 -20.14
CA GLN A 147 -0.48 -19.13 -21.34
C GLN A 147 0.41 -19.84 -22.36
N ARG A 148 1.58 -19.28 -22.65
CA ARG A 148 2.53 -19.81 -23.62
C ARG A 148 3.00 -21.22 -23.26
N TYR A 149 3.32 -21.43 -21.99
CA TYR A 149 3.90 -22.70 -21.50
C TYR A 149 2.89 -23.59 -20.77
N ARG A 150 1.60 -23.28 -20.85
CA ARG A 150 0.50 -24.03 -20.23
C ARG A 150 0.70 -24.22 -18.72
N LEU A 151 1.26 -23.21 -18.04
CA LEU A 151 1.43 -23.20 -16.59
C LEU A 151 0.13 -22.74 -15.91
N LYS A 152 -0.10 -23.19 -14.68
CA LYS A 152 -1.15 -22.63 -13.82
C LYS A 152 -0.68 -21.26 -13.30
N PRO A 153 -1.31 -20.13 -13.67
CA PRO A 153 -0.78 -18.81 -13.30
C PRO A 153 -1.04 -18.42 -11.85
N ILE A 154 -2.07 -19.00 -11.21
CA ILE A 154 -2.54 -18.60 -9.87
C ILE A 154 -1.42 -18.59 -8.82
N PRO A 155 -0.59 -19.64 -8.65
CA PRO A 155 0.49 -19.64 -7.66
C PRO A 155 1.48 -18.49 -7.87
N PHE A 156 1.85 -18.25 -9.12
CA PHE A 156 2.83 -17.22 -9.49
C PHE A 156 2.25 -15.81 -9.35
N LEU A 157 0.96 -15.60 -9.67
CA LEU A 157 0.27 -14.34 -9.43
C LEU A 157 0.21 -14.02 -7.93
N ILE A 158 -0.10 -15.00 -7.08
CA ILE A 158 -0.11 -14.83 -5.62
C ILE A 158 1.28 -14.41 -5.12
N MET A 159 2.35 -15.04 -5.63
CA MET A 159 3.73 -14.66 -5.28
C MET A 159 4.04 -13.21 -5.66
N LEU A 160 3.63 -12.77 -6.85
CA LEU A 160 3.83 -11.40 -7.32
C LEU A 160 3.02 -10.40 -6.52
N VAL A 161 1.78 -10.72 -6.14
CA VAL A 161 0.95 -9.89 -5.25
C VAL A 161 1.63 -9.69 -3.90
N PHE A 162 2.13 -10.75 -3.28
CA PHE A 162 2.85 -10.62 -2.01
C PHE A 162 4.07 -9.71 -2.16
N ALA A 163 4.79 -9.81 -3.26
CA ALA A 163 5.93 -8.94 -3.55
C ALA A 163 5.52 -7.47 -3.76
N THR A 164 4.38 -7.20 -4.42
CA THR A 164 3.88 -5.82 -4.60
C THR A 164 3.48 -5.18 -3.28
N ASN A 165 2.77 -5.90 -2.40
CA ASN A 165 2.43 -5.40 -1.08
C ASN A 165 3.67 -5.13 -0.22
N ILE A 166 4.70 -6.00 -0.29
CA ILE A 166 5.99 -5.77 0.36
C ILE A 166 6.66 -4.51 -0.20
N GLY A 167 6.57 -4.29 -1.50
CA GLY A 167 7.10 -3.10 -2.19
C GLY A 167 6.49 -1.79 -1.68
N SER A 168 5.20 -1.80 -1.36
CA SER A 168 4.50 -0.63 -0.78
C SER A 168 5.08 -0.18 0.57
N ALA A 169 5.79 -1.07 1.29
CA ALA A 169 6.50 -0.72 2.52
C ALA A 169 7.93 -0.24 2.28
N ALA A 170 8.51 -0.52 1.11
CA ALA A 170 9.92 -0.28 0.87
C ALA A 170 10.28 1.18 0.59
N SER A 171 9.30 2.03 0.29
CA SER A 171 9.52 3.43 -0.09
C SER A 171 8.38 4.34 0.36
N PRO A 172 8.64 5.66 0.43
CA PRO A 172 7.59 6.64 0.74
C PRO A 172 6.74 7.03 -0.48
N PHE A 173 6.91 6.41 -1.66
CA PHE A 173 6.32 6.91 -2.91
C PHE A 173 4.96 6.27 -3.24
N GLY A 174 4.64 5.15 -2.62
CA GLY A 174 3.31 4.54 -2.72
C GLY A 174 2.31 5.20 -1.75
N PRO A 175 0.98 4.95 -1.94
CA PRO A 175 -0.07 5.59 -1.13
C PRO A 175 0.09 5.42 0.38
N VAL A 176 0.53 4.25 0.82
CA VAL A 176 0.73 3.94 2.25
C VAL A 176 1.97 4.66 2.77
N GLY A 177 3.09 4.53 2.04
CA GLY A 177 4.37 5.14 2.42
C GLY A 177 4.30 6.66 2.49
N VAL A 178 3.71 7.32 1.48
CA VAL A 178 3.59 8.78 1.45
C VAL A 178 2.67 9.30 2.55
N THR A 179 1.59 8.58 2.86
CA THR A 179 0.70 8.97 3.96
C THR A 179 1.44 8.99 5.30
N ILE A 180 2.27 7.99 5.56
CA ILE A 180 3.11 7.94 6.76
C ILE A 180 4.21 9.01 6.68
N ALA A 181 4.92 9.12 5.56
CA ALA A 181 6.01 10.08 5.40
C ALA A 181 5.56 11.52 5.68
N LEU A 182 4.46 11.95 5.04
CA LEU A 182 3.94 13.31 5.18
C LEU A 182 3.38 13.59 6.58
N LYS A 183 2.66 12.64 7.18
CA LYS A 183 2.00 12.84 8.49
C LYS A 183 2.92 12.61 9.69
N ALA A 184 3.98 11.82 9.51
CA ALA A 184 4.97 11.52 10.55
C ALA A 184 6.29 12.32 10.36
N HIS A 185 6.38 13.16 9.32
CA HIS A 185 7.59 13.93 8.96
C HIS A 185 8.83 13.05 8.77
N LEU A 186 8.64 11.89 8.08
CA LEU A 186 9.72 10.96 7.81
C LEU A 186 10.32 11.22 6.42
N THR A 187 11.64 11.24 6.36
CA THR A 187 12.37 11.45 5.11
C THR A 187 12.48 10.18 4.28
N SER A 188 12.67 10.33 2.97
CA SER A 188 12.90 9.17 2.07
C SER A 188 14.15 8.37 2.47
N LEU A 189 15.20 9.03 2.98
CA LEU A 189 16.41 8.35 3.46
C LEU A 189 16.13 7.45 4.66
N GLU A 190 15.23 7.85 5.56
CA GLU A 190 14.81 6.99 6.67
C GLU A 190 14.08 5.76 6.19
N PHE A 191 13.24 5.86 5.15
CA PHE A 191 12.62 4.67 4.52
C PHE A 191 13.68 3.71 3.98
N PHE A 192 14.67 4.22 3.24
CA PHE A 192 15.74 3.37 2.70
C PHE A 192 16.62 2.77 3.79
N ARG A 193 16.80 3.46 4.91
CA ARG A 193 17.59 2.98 6.04
C ARG A 193 16.84 1.94 6.88
N TRP A 194 15.57 2.17 7.17
CA TRP A 194 14.81 1.38 8.15
C TRP A 194 13.85 0.38 7.49
N ALA A 195 13.07 0.80 6.50
CA ALA A 195 12.01 -0.02 5.92
C ALA A 195 12.51 -0.92 4.79
N THR A 196 13.34 -0.39 3.86
CA THR A 196 13.79 -1.16 2.69
C THR A 196 14.56 -2.44 3.04
N PRO A 197 15.52 -2.45 4.00
CA PRO A 197 16.23 -3.67 4.36
C PRO A 197 15.31 -4.75 4.94
N ILE A 198 14.33 -4.34 5.76
CA ILE A 198 13.32 -5.25 6.32
C ILE A 198 12.43 -5.80 5.21
N ALA A 199 11.97 -4.95 4.29
CA ALA A 199 11.16 -5.37 3.15
C ALA A 199 11.91 -6.38 2.25
N LEU A 200 13.19 -6.19 2.00
CA LEU A 200 14.04 -7.14 1.25
C LEU A 200 14.18 -8.47 2.00
N ALA A 201 14.39 -8.45 3.31
CA ALA A 201 14.47 -9.67 4.12
C ALA A 201 13.14 -10.43 4.10
N VAL A 202 12.02 -9.71 4.22
CA VAL A 202 10.66 -10.27 4.13
C VAL A 202 10.39 -10.83 2.74
N LEU A 203 10.82 -10.16 1.66
CA LEU A 203 10.71 -10.70 0.30
C LEU A 203 11.42 -12.05 0.15
N GLY A 204 12.64 -12.16 0.70
CA GLY A 204 13.38 -13.42 0.74
C GLY A 204 12.66 -14.53 1.50
N LEU A 205 12.10 -14.22 2.67
CA LEU A 205 11.28 -15.14 3.45
C LEU A 205 10.05 -15.60 2.67
N VAL A 206 9.30 -14.66 2.09
CA VAL A 206 8.09 -14.95 1.31
C VAL A 206 8.42 -15.80 0.08
N PHE A 207 9.52 -15.49 -0.62
CA PHE A 207 9.99 -16.32 -1.73
C PHE A 207 10.26 -17.77 -1.28
N ALA A 208 10.95 -17.97 -0.15
CA ALA A 208 11.27 -19.29 0.38
C ALA A 208 10.00 -20.07 0.77
N ILE A 209 9.07 -19.43 1.48
CA ILE A 209 7.78 -20.04 1.88
C ILE A 209 6.95 -20.42 0.65
N CYS A 210 6.81 -19.51 -0.32
CA CYS A 210 6.05 -19.75 -1.54
C CYS A 210 6.66 -20.86 -2.39
N ARG A 211 7.98 -20.92 -2.51
CA ARG A 211 8.68 -22.00 -3.22
C ARG A 211 8.38 -23.38 -2.60
N TRP A 212 8.32 -23.45 -1.29
CA TRP A 212 7.97 -24.68 -0.58
C TRP A 212 6.48 -25.00 -0.72
N TRP A 213 5.61 -24.00 -0.56
CA TRP A 213 4.16 -24.18 -0.62
C TRP A 213 3.65 -24.60 -1.99
N PHE A 214 4.19 -23.99 -3.04
CA PHE A 214 3.84 -24.23 -4.44
C PHE A 214 4.83 -25.17 -5.15
N ALA A 215 5.39 -26.15 -4.45
CA ALA A 215 6.45 -27.03 -4.98
C ALA A 215 6.06 -27.76 -6.28
N TRP A 216 4.81 -28.19 -6.41
CA TRP A 216 4.30 -28.85 -7.62
C TRP A 216 4.23 -27.90 -8.83
N ASP A 217 3.73 -26.69 -8.63
CA ASP A 217 3.66 -25.68 -9.69
C ASP A 217 5.06 -25.18 -10.05
N TRP A 218 5.96 -25.17 -9.05
CA TRP A 218 7.38 -24.89 -9.26
C TRP A 218 8.06 -25.92 -10.16
N ALA A 219 7.78 -27.21 -10.00
CA ALA A 219 8.30 -28.25 -10.87
C ALA A 219 7.85 -28.06 -12.32
N ALA A 220 6.58 -27.66 -12.54
CA ALA A 220 6.07 -27.31 -13.86
C ALA A 220 6.82 -26.11 -14.47
N LEU A 221 7.12 -25.09 -13.68
CA LEU A 221 7.93 -23.94 -14.14
C LEU A 221 9.35 -24.35 -14.53
N VAL A 222 9.98 -25.24 -13.76
CA VAL A 222 11.31 -25.80 -14.09
C VAL A 222 11.31 -26.45 -15.47
N LEU A 223 10.31 -27.28 -15.75
CA LEU A 223 10.16 -27.93 -17.06
C LEU A 223 9.92 -26.91 -18.19
N ALA A 224 9.08 -25.90 -17.95
CA ALA A 224 8.81 -24.87 -18.94
C ALA A 224 10.07 -24.05 -19.29
N VAL A 225 10.82 -23.64 -18.28
CA VAL A 225 12.03 -22.81 -18.45
C VAL A 225 13.18 -23.58 -19.11
N SER A 226 13.19 -24.92 -19.01
CA SER A 226 14.19 -25.77 -19.69
C SER A 226 14.01 -25.88 -21.20
N GLN A 227 12.88 -25.41 -21.76
CA GLN A 227 12.66 -25.39 -23.21
C GLN A 227 13.58 -24.34 -23.86
N GLU A 228 14.18 -24.68 -25.01
CA GLU A 228 15.18 -23.84 -25.69
C GLU A 228 14.63 -22.46 -26.08
N ASP A 229 13.33 -22.36 -26.41
CA ASP A 229 12.68 -21.15 -26.91
C ASP A 229 12.11 -20.24 -25.81
N PHE A 230 12.31 -20.56 -24.52
CA PHE A 230 11.68 -19.79 -23.44
C PHE A 230 12.01 -18.28 -23.49
N ALA A 231 13.28 -17.93 -23.57
CA ALA A 231 13.71 -16.53 -23.56
C ALA A 231 13.38 -15.77 -24.85
N SER A 232 13.39 -16.46 -26.02
CA SER A 232 13.12 -15.86 -27.31
C SER A 232 11.61 -15.67 -27.60
N SER A 233 10.76 -16.37 -26.86
CA SER A 233 9.31 -16.34 -27.06
C SER A 233 8.61 -15.11 -26.50
N VAL A 234 9.31 -14.29 -25.68
CA VAL A 234 8.74 -13.08 -25.09
C VAL A 234 8.81 -11.96 -26.09
N PRO A 235 7.67 -11.32 -26.46
CA PRO A 235 7.65 -10.17 -27.38
C PRO A 235 8.54 -9.04 -26.86
N ASP A 236 9.22 -8.36 -27.76
CA ASP A 236 9.99 -7.16 -27.43
C ASP A 236 9.21 -5.91 -27.84
N PRO A 237 8.58 -5.21 -26.92
CA PRO A 237 7.85 -3.99 -27.23
C PRO A 237 8.76 -2.82 -27.60
N SER A 238 10.09 -2.92 -27.35
CA SER A 238 11.04 -1.83 -27.58
C SER A 238 11.24 -1.49 -29.07
N ARG A 239 10.83 -2.36 -29.98
CA ARG A 239 10.93 -2.08 -31.43
C ARG A 239 10.05 -0.90 -31.90
N GLN A 240 9.12 -0.43 -31.06
CA GLN A 240 8.17 0.62 -31.45
C GLN A 240 8.47 2.01 -30.89
N ARG A 241 9.10 2.15 -29.70
CA ARG A 241 9.38 3.45 -29.06
C ARG A 241 10.63 3.42 -28.17
N SER A 242 11.37 4.54 -28.18
CA SER A 242 12.49 4.73 -27.24
C SER A 242 11.99 4.80 -25.79
N GLN A 243 12.57 4.01 -24.89
CA GLN A 243 12.26 4.03 -23.46
C GLN A 243 13.11 5.04 -22.67
N ALA A 244 14.06 5.72 -23.33
CA ALA A 244 14.97 6.67 -22.68
C ALA A 244 14.24 7.81 -21.95
N PRO A 245 13.18 8.45 -22.48
CA PRO A 245 12.46 9.49 -21.73
C PRO A 245 11.82 8.96 -20.44
N GLY A 246 11.29 7.73 -20.45
CA GLY A 246 10.73 7.08 -19.25
C GLY A 246 11.79 6.84 -18.19
N TRP A 247 12.97 6.34 -18.58
CA TRP A 247 14.09 6.14 -17.65
C TRP A 247 14.58 7.46 -17.06
N ILE A 248 14.72 8.51 -17.86
CA ILE A 248 15.13 9.83 -17.38
C ILE A 248 14.10 10.38 -16.40
N LEU A 249 12.81 10.32 -16.74
CA LEU A 249 11.73 10.81 -15.90
C LEU A 249 11.71 10.12 -14.53
N ILE A 250 11.75 8.79 -14.50
CA ILE A 250 11.79 8.02 -13.24
C ILE A 250 13.04 8.35 -12.44
N SER A 251 14.21 8.40 -13.09
CA SER A 251 15.47 8.64 -12.38
C SER A 251 15.52 10.03 -11.75
N VAL A 252 15.09 11.06 -12.49
CA VAL A 252 15.03 12.44 -11.97
C VAL A 252 14.00 12.55 -10.83
N MET A 253 12.79 12.01 -11.02
CA MET A 253 11.75 12.01 -10.00
C MET A 253 12.24 11.30 -8.74
N THR A 254 12.82 10.10 -8.88
CA THR A 254 13.36 9.33 -7.74
C THR A 254 14.48 10.10 -7.04
N ALA A 255 15.40 10.72 -7.78
CA ALA A 255 16.47 11.53 -7.20
C ALA A 255 15.91 12.70 -6.39
N LEU A 256 14.94 13.45 -6.95
CA LEU A 256 14.28 14.53 -6.24
C LEU A 256 13.54 14.02 -4.98
N PHE A 257 12.90 12.87 -5.05
CA PHE A 257 12.24 12.26 -3.89
C PHE A 257 13.22 11.81 -2.82
N VAL A 258 14.38 11.27 -3.19
CA VAL A 258 15.40 10.84 -2.24
C VAL A 258 16.04 12.03 -1.54
N PHE A 259 16.32 13.08 -2.29
CA PHE A 259 17.08 14.23 -1.80
C PHE A 259 16.20 15.44 -1.45
N HIS A 260 14.85 15.31 -1.39
CA HIS A 260 13.95 16.44 -1.12
C HIS A 260 14.31 17.21 0.14
N GLY A 261 14.59 16.49 1.25
CA GLY A 261 14.92 17.14 2.52
C GLY A 261 16.21 17.96 2.48
N GLN A 262 17.26 17.49 1.77
CA GLN A 262 18.49 18.26 1.57
C GLN A 262 18.24 19.49 0.71
N VAL A 263 17.44 19.36 -0.36
CA VAL A 263 17.07 20.48 -1.22
C VAL A 263 16.24 21.52 -0.46
N GLU A 264 15.30 21.08 0.37
CA GLU A 264 14.48 21.95 1.22
C GLU A 264 15.34 22.75 2.19
N GLN A 265 16.30 22.10 2.88
CA GLN A 265 17.25 22.77 3.78
C GLN A 265 18.13 23.76 3.04
N MET A 266 18.65 23.41 1.85
CA MET A 266 19.49 24.32 1.05
C MET A 266 18.75 25.57 0.55
N LEU A 267 17.45 25.41 0.22
CA LEU A 267 16.62 26.48 -0.32
C LEU A 267 15.81 27.23 0.75
N GLY A 268 15.86 26.81 2.02
CA GLY A 268 15.08 27.38 3.11
C GLY A 268 13.56 27.17 2.93
N LEU A 269 13.13 26.09 2.30
CA LEU A 269 11.74 25.76 2.05
C LEU A 269 11.13 24.99 3.23
N ALA A 270 9.81 25.05 3.35
CA ALA A 270 9.09 24.24 4.31
C ALA A 270 9.17 22.74 3.97
N GLU A 271 9.02 21.90 4.98
CA GLU A 271 9.07 20.45 4.85
C GLU A 271 8.04 19.93 3.82
N ASN A 272 8.46 18.96 3.02
CA ASN A 272 7.66 18.27 1.99
C ASN A 272 7.20 19.14 0.79
N VAL A 273 7.62 20.39 0.69
CA VAL A 273 7.29 21.26 -0.46
C VAL A 273 8.00 20.76 -1.73
N VAL A 274 9.28 20.38 -1.61
CA VAL A 274 10.05 19.82 -2.75
C VAL A 274 9.51 18.45 -3.14
N LEU A 275 9.12 17.63 -2.18
CA LEU A 275 8.53 16.33 -2.42
C LEU A 275 7.23 16.44 -3.26
N LEU A 276 6.32 17.32 -2.84
CA LEU A 276 5.07 17.59 -3.55
C LEU A 276 5.32 18.25 -4.92
N GLY A 277 6.20 19.24 -4.96
CA GLY A 277 6.58 19.95 -6.19
C GLY A 277 7.22 19.00 -7.22
N ALA A 278 8.06 18.07 -6.77
CA ALA A 278 8.69 17.07 -7.62
C ALA A 278 7.65 16.09 -8.21
N ALA A 279 6.67 15.63 -7.40
CA ALA A 279 5.60 14.76 -7.87
C ALA A 279 4.74 15.45 -8.95
N LEU A 280 4.27 16.67 -8.67
CA LEU A 280 3.46 17.45 -9.62
C LEU A 280 4.26 17.87 -10.85
N GLY A 281 5.53 18.29 -10.67
CA GLY A 281 6.43 18.66 -11.77
C GLY A 281 6.73 17.47 -12.68
N ALA A 282 7.04 16.31 -12.12
CA ALA A 282 7.23 15.08 -12.88
C ALA A 282 5.94 14.67 -13.62
N GLY A 283 4.77 14.82 -13.00
CA GLY A 283 3.47 14.61 -13.63
C GLY A 283 3.23 15.56 -14.81
N ALA A 284 3.56 16.85 -14.66
CA ALA A 284 3.48 17.83 -15.76
C ALA A 284 4.43 17.49 -16.91
N VAL A 285 5.67 17.11 -16.62
CA VAL A 285 6.65 16.65 -17.63
C VAL A 285 6.14 15.38 -18.34
N ALA A 286 5.58 14.42 -17.59
CA ALA A 286 4.97 13.22 -18.17
C ALA A 286 3.86 13.56 -19.17
N LEU A 287 2.99 14.53 -18.87
CA LEU A 287 1.95 15.00 -19.76
C LEU A 287 2.54 15.67 -21.02
N LEU A 288 3.58 16.50 -20.87
CA LEU A 288 4.26 17.11 -22.02
C LEU A 288 4.90 16.06 -22.94
N LEU A 289 5.54 15.05 -22.35
CA LEU A 289 6.13 13.93 -23.08
C LEU A 289 5.08 13.02 -23.76
N SER A 290 3.85 13.01 -23.26
CA SER A 290 2.74 12.22 -23.82
C SER A 290 2.26 12.75 -25.19
N GLY A 291 2.53 14.01 -25.54
CA GLY A 291 2.18 14.61 -26.84
C GLY A 291 0.70 14.42 -27.19
N SER A 292 0.39 13.77 -28.30
CA SER A 292 -0.99 13.51 -28.75
C SER A 292 -1.78 12.56 -27.82
N GLN A 293 -1.11 11.83 -26.94
CA GLN A 293 -1.70 10.87 -26.02
C GLN A 293 -2.11 11.48 -24.65
N VAL A 294 -1.88 12.77 -24.42
CA VAL A 294 -2.24 13.47 -23.16
C VAL A 294 -3.68 13.16 -22.71
N LYS A 295 -4.63 13.19 -23.65
CA LYS A 295 -6.04 12.90 -23.34
C LYS A 295 -6.26 11.45 -22.89
N ALA A 296 -5.51 10.51 -23.48
CA ALA A 296 -5.58 9.09 -23.10
C ALA A 296 -4.99 8.89 -21.70
N VAL A 297 -3.84 9.46 -21.41
CA VAL A 297 -3.21 9.42 -20.09
C VAL A 297 -4.15 9.96 -19.03
N ILE A 298 -4.68 11.17 -19.20
CA ILE A 298 -5.56 11.81 -18.21
C ILE A 298 -6.87 11.03 -18.00
N ARG A 299 -7.50 10.54 -19.08
CA ARG A 299 -8.84 9.93 -19.01
C ARG A 299 -8.82 8.45 -18.62
N HIS A 300 -7.80 7.70 -19.05
CA HIS A 300 -7.80 6.24 -18.98
C HIS A 300 -6.71 5.65 -18.10
N ARG A 301 -5.65 6.43 -17.78
CA ARG A 301 -4.53 5.94 -17.00
C ARG A 301 -4.49 6.50 -15.58
N VAL A 302 -5.03 7.70 -15.35
CA VAL A 302 -5.17 8.23 -13.98
C VAL A 302 -6.39 7.61 -13.31
N ASP A 303 -6.19 7.02 -12.15
CA ASP A 303 -7.27 6.44 -11.36
C ASP A 303 -7.97 7.52 -10.52
N TRP A 304 -8.83 8.29 -11.19
CA TRP A 304 -9.63 9.34 -10.57
C TRP A 304 -10.57 8.82 -9.48
N ALA A 305 -11.08 7.60 -9.65
CA ALA A 305 -11.96 6.98 -8.66
C ALA A 305 -11.22 6.71 -7.36
N THR A 306 -9.98 6.24 -7.44
CA THR A 306 -9.14 6.05 -6.26
C THR A 306 -8.74 7.37 -5.59
N LEU A 307 -8.42 8.42 -6.34
CA LEU A 307 -8.15 9.75 -5.76
C LEU A 307 -9.38 10.32 -5.02
N ALA A 308 -10.55 10.26 -5.66
CA ALA A 308 -11.80 10.70 -5.05
C ALA A 308 -12.18 9.84 -3.82
N PHE A 309 -11.94 8.55 -3.87
CA PHE A 309 -12.12 7.64 -2.75
C PHE A 309 -11.21 8.00 -1.57
N PHE A 310 -9.93 8.26 -1.80
CA PHE A 310 -9.01 8.67 -0.73
C PHE A 310 -9.40 10.01 -0.12
N LEU A 311 -9.80 10.98 -0.95
CA LEU A 311 -10.31 12.26 -0.47
C LEU A 311 -11.50 12.07 0.48
N ALA A 312 -12.50 11.31 0.06
CA ALA A 312 -13.68 11.02 0.87
C ALA A 312 -13.33 10.25 2.14
N LEU A 313 -12.41 9.31 2.04
CA LEU A 313 -11.92 8.52 3.16
C LEU A 313 -11.21 9.37 4.22
N PHE A 314 -10.29 10.25 3.81
CA PHE A 314 -9.60 11.14 4.74
C PHE A 314 -10.60 12.04 5.48
N LEU A 315 -11.66 12.50 4.82
CA LEU A 315 -12.74 13.24 5.47
C LEU A 315 -13.49 12.41 6.52
N VAL A 316 -13.75 11.12 6.24
CA VAL A 316 -14.39 10.22 7.22
C VAL A 316 -13.49 10.03 8.44
N ILE A 317 -12.17 9.84 8.23
CA ILE A 317 -11.19 9.69 9.32
C ILE A 317 -11.01 11.00 10.07
N GLY A 318 -10.95 12.13 9.37
CA GLY A 318 -10.88 13.45 9.97
C GLY A 318 -12.08 13.78 10.86
N ALA A 319 -13.25 13.20 10.58
CA ALA A 319 -14.41 13.35 11.46
C ALA A 319 -14.24 12.61 12.80
N LEU A 320 -13.54 11.46 12.83
CA LEU A 320 -13.16 10.78 14.09
C LEU A 320 -12.23 11.65 14.94
N GLU A 321 -11.27 12.29 14.28
CA GLU A 321 -10.34 13.21 14.94
C GLU A 321 -11.07 14.46 15.46
N ALA A 322 -11.88 15.11 14.61
CA ALA A 322 -12.65 16.30 14.94
C ALA A 322 -13.63 16.09 16.10
N THR A 323 -14.15 14.88 16.27
CA THR A 323 -15.06 14.52 17.36
C THR A 323 -14.34 13.98 18.60
N GLY A 324 -12.99 13.78 18.54
CA GLY A 324 -12.18 13.30 19.64
C GLY A 324 -12.26 11.79 19.89
N VAL A 325 -12.80 11.00 18.94
CA VAL A 325 -12.81 9.52 19.03
C VAL A 325 -11.40 8.96 19.07
N THR A 326 -10.49 9.50 18.27
CA THR A 326 -9.07 9.10 18.24
C THR A 326 -8.38 9.28 19.58
N ALA A 327 -8.68 10.38 20.29
CA ALA A 327 -8.19 10.62 21.64
C ALA A 327 -8.73 9.61 22.68
N VAL A 328 -9.99 9.18 22.50
CA VAL A 328 -10.56 8.12 23.35
C VAL A 328 -9.81 6.80 23.14
N ILE A 329 -9.59 6.41 21.88
CA ILE A 329 -8.86 5.19 21.53
C ILE A 329 -7.42 5.27 22.06
N ALA A 330 -6.74 6.40 21.90
CA ALA A 330 -5.39 6.63 22.40
C ALA A 330 -5.31 6.43 23.93
N ARG A 331 -6.26 7.01 24.70
CA ARG A 331 -6.32 6.81 26.15
C ARG A 331 -6.54 5.35 26.56
N GLN A 332 -7.36 4.60 25.79
CA GLN A 332 -7.56 3.17 26.08
C GLN A 332 -6.31 2.34 25.78
N LEU A 333 -5.61 2.66 24.68
CA LEU A 333 -4.32 2.04 24.37
C LEU A 333 -3.28 2.33 25.48
N MET A 334 -3.17 3.58 25.94
CA MET A 334 -2.27 3.94 27.03
C MET A 334 -2.60 3.17 28.32
N ARG A 335 -3.88 3.03 28.65
CA ARG A 335 -4.30 2.25 29.84
C ARG A 335 -3.98 0.77 29.70
N GLY A 336 -4.21 0.20 28.51
CA GLY A 336 -3.98 -1.22 28.22
C GLY A 336 -2.50 -1.60 28.19
N THR A 337 -1.63 -0.68 27.78
CA THR A 337 -0.18 -0.88 27.67
C THR A 337 0.60 -0.29 28.84
N GLY A 338 -0.08 0.29 29.84
CA GLY A 338 0.60 1.01 30.91
C GLY A 338 1.48 2.18 30.44
N GLY A 339 1.34 2.61 29.18
CA GLY A 339 2.17 3.66 28.57
C GLY A 339 3.58 3.20 28.17
N HIS A 340 3.89 1.91 28.26
CA HIS A 340 5.20 1.38 27.88
C HIS A 340 5.43 1.51 26.36
N PRO A 341 6.53 2.18 25.92
CA PRO A 341 6.77 2.44 24.49
C PRO A 341 6.79 1.18 23.62
N ALA A 342 7.40 0.10 24.11
CA ALA A 342 7.47 -1.17 23.39
C ALA A 342 6.09 -1.78 23.13
N GLU A 343 5.23 -1.79 24.14
CA GLU A 343 3.88 -2.32 24.05
C GLU A 343 2.99 -1.45 23.15
N LEU A 344 3.16 -0.13 23.19
CA LEU A 344 2.48 0.80 22.28
C LEU A 344 2.85 0.55 20.84
N VAL A 345 4.15 0.39 20.54
CA VAL A 345 4.63 0.07 19.18
C VAL A 345 4.01 -1.24 18.69
N LEU A 346 4.04 -2.28 19.51
CA LEU A 346 3.45 -3.58 19.18
C LEU A 346 1.93 -3.46 18.97
N ALA A 347 1.23 -2.83 19.90
CA ALA A 347 -0.23 -2.68 19.82
C ALA A 347 -0.64 -1.93 18.56
N VAL A 348 -0.06 -0.75 18.29
CA VAL A 348 -0.38 0.05 17.11
C VAL A 348 -0.06 -0.72 15.83
N GLY A 349 1.13 -1.32 15.70
CA GLY A 349 1.53 -2.01 14.48
C GLY A 349 0.68 -3.25 14.19
N TRP A 350 0.43 -4.10 15.19
CA TRP A 350 -0.34 -5.33 15.02
C TRP A 350 -1.84 -5.06 14.84
N PHE A 351 -2.43 -4.07 15.54
CA PHE A 351 -3.83 -3.70 15.32
C PHE A 351 -4.04 -3.04 13.94
N THR A 352 -3.10 -2.19 13.49
CA THR A 352 -3.11 -1.68 12.10
C THR A 352 -3.08 -2.84 11.10
N GLY A 353 -2.23 -3.84 11.34
CA GLY A 353 -2.14 -5.02 10.50
C GLY A 353 -3.42 -5.85 10.47
N LEU A 354 -4.01 -6.12 11.63
CA LEU A 354 -5.28 -6.85 11.71
C LEU A 354 -6.40 -6.12 10.96
N LEU A 355 -6.45 -4.79 11.05
CA LEU A 355 -7.40 -3.99 10.32
C LEU A 355 -7.15 -4.09 8.80
N SER A 356 -5.89 -4.00 8.38
CA SER A 356 -5.48 -4.09 6.99
C SER A 356 -5.70 -5.47 6.35
N ALA A 357 -5.76 -6.52 7.14
CA ALA A 357 -6.07 -7.86 6.63
C ALA A 357 -7.45 -7.95 5.94
N PHE A 358 -8.36 -7.04 6.26
CA PHE A 358 -9.73 -6.99 5.73
C PHE A 358 -10.06 -5.68 5.02
N LEU A 359 -9.20 -4.68 5.12
CA LEU A 359 -9.39 -3.34 4.54
C LEU A 359 -8.14 -2.96 3.76
N ALA A 360 -8.28 -2.10 2.76
CA ALA A 360 -7.13 -1.62 2.01
C ALA A 360 -6.06 -1.00 2.93
N ASN A 361 -4.79 -1.25 2.62
CA ASN A 361 -3.63 -0.88 3.44
C ASN A 361 -3.64 0.58 3.90
N ILE A 362 -4.01 1.50 3.01
CA ILE A 362 -4.07 2.93 3.31
C ILE A 362 -5.16 3.29 4.33
N LEU A 363 -6.29 2.55 4.34
CA LEU A 363 -7.36 2.74 5.30
C LEU A 363 -6.89 2.48 6.72
N ALA A 364 -6.17 1.38 6.91
CA ALA A 364 -5.65 0.99 8.20
C ALA A 364 -4.65 2.04 8.73
N VAL A 365 -3.71 2.50 7.89
CA VAL A 365 -2.74 3.53 8.26
C VAL A 365 -3.42 4.85 8.58
N ALA A 366 -4.30 5.32 7.71
CA ALA A 366 -4.99 6.59 7.89
C ALA A 366 -5.81 6.64 9.18
N ALA A 367 -6.42 5.51 9.58
CA ALA A 367 -7.17 5.41 10.84
C ALA A 367 -6.25 5.49 12.08
N PHE A 368 -5.02 4.96 12.00
CA PHE A 368 -4.12 4.91 13.16
C PHE A 368 -3.20 6.14 13.29
N ILE A 369 -2.94 6.90 12.23
CA ILE A 369 -2.10 8.11 12.31
C ILE A 369 -2.63 9.11 13.34
N PRO A 370 -3.93 9.51 13.35
CA PRO A 370 -4.45 10.42 14.37
C PRO A 370 -4.39 9.85 15.78
N ILE A 371 -4.55 8.52 15.92
CA ILE A 371 -4.44 7.85 17.24
C ILE A 371 -3.01 7.99 17.77
N VAL A 372 -1.98 7.84 16.92
CA VAL A 372 -0.58 8.04 17.34
C VAL A 372 -0.30 9.50 17.67
N ALA A 373 -0.89 10.45 16.94
CA ALA A 373 -0.80 11.87 17.25
C ALA A 373 -1.42 12.17 18.63
N ASP A 374 -2.59 11.64 18.91
CA ASP A 374 -3.26 11.76 20.21
C ASP A 374 -2.49 11.08 21.35
N LEU A 375 -1.88 9.92 21.11
CA LEU A 375 -0.99 9.27 22.08
C LEU A 375 0.14 10.22 22.51
N LYS A 376 0.82 10.85 21.53
CA LYS A 376 1.87 11.83 21.79
C LYS A 376 1.35 13.07 22.54
N ALA A 377 0.19 13.59 22.15
CA ALA A 377 -0.45 14.72 22.80
C ALA A 377 -0.80 14.46 24.28
N HIS A 378 -1.08 13.20 24.63
CA HIS A 378 -1.34 12.76 25.99
C HIS A 378 -0.08 12.32 26.77
N GLY A 379 1.12 12.62 26.24
CA GLY A 379 2.39 12.38 26.92
C GLY A 379 2.97 10.97 26.75
N ALA A 380 2.44 10.16 25.82
CA ALA A 380 3.04 8.86 25.53
C ALA A 380 4.36 9.02 24.79
N VAL A 381 5.38 8.27 25.20
CA VAL A 381 6.64 8.16 24.45
C VAL A 381 6.42 7.24 23.26
N CYS A 382 6.22 7.81 22.08
CA CYS A 382 6.03 7.07 20.84
C CYS A 382 7.31 7.18 19.99
N PRO A 383 8.19 6.16 20.02
CA PRO A 383 9.40 6.17 19.20
C PRO A 383 9.04 6.09 17.70
N PRO A 384 9.91 6.52 16.77
CA PRO A 384 9.68 6.41 15.32
C PRO A 384 9.33 4.97 14.86
N ALA A 385 9.76 3.97 15.61
CA ALA A 385 9.43 2.56 15.38
C ALA A 385 7.91 2.29 15.29
N VAL A 386 7.05 3.11 15.92
CA VAL A 386 5.60 2.99 15.84
C VAL A 386 5.11 3.16 14.40
N TYR A 387 5.66 4.11 13.66
CA TYR A 387 5.29 4.36 12.27
C TYR A 387 5.81 3.26 11.34
N TRP A 388 7.03 2.75 11.61
CA TRP A 388 7.58 1.64 10.83
C TRP A 388 6.79 0.36 11.04
N LEU A 389 6.43 0.01 12.27
CA LEU A 389 5.65 -1.19 12.53
C LEU A 389 4.21 -1.06 12.02
N MET A 390 3.63 0.14 12.05
CA MET A 390 2.35 0.46 11.44
C MET A 390 2.39 0.28 9.91
N LEU A 391 3.46 0.74 9.24
CA LEU A 391 3.69 0.55 7.81
C LEU A 391 3.76 -0.94 7.44
N PHE A 392 4.57 -1.71 8.17
CA PHE A 392 4.71 -3.16 7.95
C PHE A 392 3.42 -3.90 8.27
N GLY A 393 2.73 -3.53 9.35
CA GLY A 393 1.42 -4.05 9.68
C GLY A 393 0.44 -3.87 8.53
N ALA A 394 0.28 -2.65 8.05
CA ALA A 394 -0.64 -2.36 6.97
C ALA A 394 -0.31 -3.13 5.69
N THR A 395 0.95 -3.15 5.27
CA THR A 395 1.34 -3.72 3.97
C THR A 395 1.49 -5.24 4.00
N PHE A 396 2.10 -5.81 5.05
CA PHE A 396 2.37 -7.25 5.11
C PHE A 396 1.15 -8.05 5.54
N MET A 397 0.35 -7.52 6.47
CA MET A 397 -0.91 -8.17 6.87
C MET A 397 -2.01 -8.00 5.82
N GLY A 398 -1.92 -7.02 4.92
CA GLY A 398 -2.78 -6.91 3.73
C GLY A 398 -2.70 -8.13 2.81
N ASN A 399 -1.64 -8.92 2.90
CA ASN A 399 -1.50 -10.20 2.19
C ASN A 399 -2.37 -11.33 2.77
N MET A 400 -2.93 -11.17 3.97
CA MET A 400 -3.64 -12.25 4.68
C MET A 400 -4.88 -12.73 3.94
N THR A 401 -5.64 -11.82 3.36
CA THR A 401 -6.87 -12.13 2.64
C THR A 401 -6.82 -11.65 1.19
N SER A 402 -7.65 -12.24 0.33
CA SER A 402 -7.77 -11.81 -1.06
C SER A 402 -8.36 -10.40 -1.23
N ILE A 403 -8.91 -9.81 -0.17
CA ILE A 403 -9.53 -8.48 -0.14
C ILE A 403 -8.73 -7.46 0.69
N GLY A 404 -7.63 -7.88 1.33
CA GLY A 404 -6.83 -7.01 2.21
C GLY A 404 -6.02 -5.93 1.48
N SER A 405 -5.88 -6.02 0.16
CA SER A 405 -5.25 -4.99 -0.66
C SER A 405 -5.87 -4.94 -2.05
N THR A 406 -5.89 -3.76 -2.67
CA THR A 406 -6.42 -3.57 -4.03
C THR A 406 -5.68 -4.44 -5.05
N CYS A 407 -4.36 -4.64 -4.91
CA CYS A 407 -3.62 -5.51 -5.83
C CYS A 407 -4.03 -6.99 -5.73
N ASN A 408 -4.46 -7.46 -4.56
CA ASN A 408 -4.97 -8.82 -4.37
C ASN A 408 -6.21 -9.06 -5.23
N ILE A 409 -7.14 -8.12 -5.18
CA ILE A 409 -8.42 -8.17 -5.91
C ILE A 409 -8.19 -8.09 -7.41
N ILE A 410 -7.31 -7.17 -7.84
CA ILE A 410 -6.94 -7.06 -9.25
C ILE A 410 -6.35 -8.38 -9.76
N ALA A 411 -5.46 -9.02 -9.01
CA ALA A 411 -4.89 -10.30 -9.40
C ALA A 411 -5.94 -11.41 -9.50
N CYS A 412 -6.92 -11.44 -8.58
CA CYS A 412 -8.06 -12.34 -8.67
C CYS A 412 -8.86 -12.09 -9.95
N GLY A 413 -9.18 -10.82 -10.24
CA GLY A 413 -9.90 -10.46 -11.46
C GLY A 413 -9.12 -10.75 -12.75
N MET A 414 -7.79 -10.62 -12.74
CA MET A 414 -6.92 -10.98 -13.88
C MET A 414 -6.96 -12.49 -14.16
N ALA A 415 -6.96 -13.31 -13.11
CA ALA A 415 -7.08 -14.77 -13.25
C ALA A 415 -8.45 -15.18 -13.82
N ASP A 416 -9.53 -14.61 -13.29
CA ASP A 416 -10.91 -14.90 -13.71
C ASP A 416 -11.17 -14.49 -15.17
N LYS A 417 -10.84 -13.26 -15.55
CA LYS A 417 -11.09 -12.70 -16.89
C LYS A 417 -10.40 -13.50 -18.01
N ARG A 418 -9.29 -14.14 -17.72
CA ARG A 418 -8.54 -14.94 -18.71
C ARG A 418 -8.86 -16.44 -18.66
N GLY A 419 -9.87 -16.84 -17.90
CA GLY A 419 -10.33 -18.25 -17.83
C GLY A 419 -9.37 -19.20 -17.13
N HIS A 420 -8.47 -18.66 -16.28
CA HIS A 420 -7.48 -19.46 -15.56
C HIS A 420 -8.00 -20.05 -14.24
N GLY A 421 -9.29 -19.81 -13.93
CA GLY A 421 -9.96 -20.27 -12.72
C GLY A 421 -10.04 -19.19 -11.64
N THR A 422 -10.99 -19.36 -10.73
CA THR A 422 -11.27 -18.44 -9.63
C THR A 422 -10.34 -18.69 -8.45
N ILE A 423 -9.75 -17.63 -7.93
CA ILE A 423 -8.97 -17.68 -6.70
C ILE A 423 -9.94 -17.60 -5.52
N TYR A 424 -10.24 -18.74 -4.90
CA TYR A 424 -11.15 -18.78 -3.75
C TYR A 424 -10.54 -18.18 -2.50
N PHE A 425 -11.31 -17.38 -1.76
CA PHE A 425 -10.92 -16.76 -0.48
C PHE A 425 -10.27 -17.77 0.50
N ARG A 426 -10.85 -18.98 0.64
CA ARG A 426 -10.29 -20.03 1.52
C ARG A 426 -8.90 -20.51 1.09
N SER A 427 -8.66 -20.60 -0.21
CA SER A 427 -7.36 -21.03 -0.74
C SER A 427 -6.30 -19.97 -0.53
N TRP A 428 -6.67 -18.69 -0.73
CA TRP A 428 -5.81 -17.55 -0.44
C TRP A 428 -5.49 -17.46 1.05
N LEU A 429 -6.51 -17.54 1.92
CA LEU A 429 -6.36 -17.37 3.37
C LEU A 429 -5.34 -18.33 3.98
N LYS A 430 -5.23 -19.56 3.48
CA LYS A 430 -4.28 -20.57 3.98
C LYS A 430 -2.83 -20.09 3.85
N ILE A 431 -2.42 -19.69 2.65
CA ILE A 431 -1.06 -19.20 2.39
C ILE A 431 -0.89 -17.77 2.89
N GLY A 432 -1.91 -16.91 2.70
CA GLY A 432 -1.91 -15.53 3.13
C GLY A 432 -1.70 -15.37 4.63
N LEU A 433 -2.33 -16.22 5.45
CA LEU A 433 -2.14 -16.22 6.91
C LEU A 433 -0.69 -16.52 7.30
N ILE A 434 -0.10 -17.56 6.70
CA ILE A 434 1.30 -17.95 6.97
C ILE A 434 2.24 -16.81 6.56
N ILE A 435 2.07 -16.29 5.33
CA ILE A 435 2.90 -15.21 4.80
C ILE A 435 2.79 -13.96 5.67
N SER A 436 1.57 -13.53 5.98
CA SER A 436 1.34 -12.29 6.72
C SER A 436 1.90 -12.36 8.14
N LEU A 437 1.60 -13.43 8.87
CA LEU A 437 2.10 -13.58 10.24
C LEU A 437 3.62 -13.73 10.29
N SER A 438 4.21 -14.54 9.41
CA SER A 438 5.67 -14.70 9.37
C SER A 438 6.39 -13.42 8.95
N SER A 439 5.83 -12.67 7.97
CA SER A 439 6.37 -11.38 7.53
C SER A 439 6.30 -10.34 8.64
N MET A 440 5.16 -10.24 9.32
CA MET A 440 4.97 -9.29 10.42
C MET A 440 5.86 -9.61 11.62
N LEU A 441 6.00 -10.90 11.95
CA LEU A 441 6.89 -11.35 13.03
C LEU A 441 8.36 -11.03 12.70
N LEU A 442 8.81 -11.37 11.47
CA LEU A 442 10.17 -11.06 11.03
C LEU A 442 10.43 -9.55 11.04
N ALA A 443 9.48 -8.75 10.55
CA ALA A 443 9.60 -7.29 10.56
C ALA A 443 9.68 -6.73 11.98
N THR A 444 8.87 -7.24 12.89
CA THR A 444 8.89 -6.85 14.31
C THR A 444 10.26 -7.14 14.95
N ILE A 445 10.81 -8.34 14.71
CA ILE A 445 12.12 -8.74 15.24
C ILE A 445 13.24 -7.87 14.65
N LEU A 446 13.26 -7.71 13.33
CA LEU A 446 14.30 -6.92 12.65
C LEU A 446 14.24 -5.45 13.06
N LEU A 447 13.05 -4.87 13.15
CA LEU A 447 12.85 -3.49 13.61
C LEU A 447 13.33 -3.33 15.07
N ALA A 448 13.01 -4.27 15.93
CA ALA A 448 13.48 -4.27 17.31
C ALA A 448 15.01 -4.31 17.44
N ILE A 449 15.67 -5.10 16.57
CA ILE A 449 17.13 -5.18 16.52
C ILE A 449 17.71 -3.85 15.99
N GLN A 450 17.14 -3.30 14.92
CA GLN A 450 17.64 -2.06 14.30
C GLN A 450 17.53 -0.85 15.21
N THR A 451 16.43 -0.72 15.94
CA THR A 451 16.09 0.51 16.68
C THR A 451 16.33 0.40 18.18
N ASN A 452 16.69 -0.79 18.70
CA ASN A 452 16.86 -1.09 20.12
C ASN A 452 15.66 -0.68 21.03
N TRP A 453 14.48 -0.41 20.46
CA TRP A 453 13.32 0.11 21.17
C TRP A 453 12.76 -0.86 22.24
N LEU A 454 13.05 -2.16 22.12
CA LEU A 454 12.74 -3.16 23.18
C LEU A 454 13.63 -3.04 24.42
N ARG A 455 14.77 -2.36 24.34
CA ARG A 455 15.73 -2.24 25.44
C ARG A 455 15.52 -0.99 26.30
N GLY A 456 14.45 -0.22 26.04
CA GLY A 456 14.11 0.98 26.82
C GLY A 456 15.28 1.94 26.85
N GLY A 457 15.61 2.54 25.69
CA GLY A 457 16.61 3.59 25.60
C GLY A 457 16.08 4.91 26.13
#